data_783abcb9a51b08822e69369b71cc8603
#
_entry.id   783abcb9a51b08822e69369b71cc8603
#
_cell.length_a   1.000
_cell.length_b   1.000
_cell.length_c   1.000
_cell.angle_alpha   90.00
_cell.angle_beta   90.00
_cell.angle_gamma   90.00
#
_symmetry.space_group_name_H-M   'P 1'
#
loop_
_entity.id
_entity.type
_entity.pdbx_description
1 polymer ?
#
loop_
_entity_poly.entity_id
_entity_poly.type
_entity_poly.pdbx_seq_one_letter_code
_entity_poly.pdbx_strand_id
1 'polypeptide(L)'
;AAQEAEPACLQSFDLYESASRFYIFGTNAGKTVWRLLKIDRSETSELDIDECSTVYTQAEYLELVSGLDEDHRSTGGVKFVTKFYGIIGFIKFLGPFYMLIITEQRKIGEIFDHPVYQVTKTSMIELANSKSRSSFLNPRDENRYKKILNTLDLRKDFFFSYSYPIMRGLQKNLSDPQEGWSLYESTFVWNEFLTRQIRNCLQSTLWTVALVYGFFKQDKFAISGKDIMFTLIARRSRHYAGTRYLKRGVNEKGRVANDVETEQIVYEAVPMPTEVSSVVQNRGSIPLFWSQDTSKLNIKPDIILHEKDKNYEATKLHFENLRGRYGNPIIIFNLIKTRERRESMLRREFDKAIRIINKLFSEENQLRFLHWDLHKNSQGYLLLYLSYFISICQ
;
A
#
# COMPACT_ATOMS: atom_id res chain seq x y z
N ALA A 1 6.27 -36.99 14.30
CA ALA A 1 6.60 -35.94 13.38
C ALA A 1 5.73 -34.72 13.74
N ALA A 2 6.30 -33.73 14.42
CA ALA A 2 5.65 -32.46 14.63
C ALA A 2 5.49 -31.83 13.24
N GLN A 3 4.25 -31.48 12.86
CA GLN A 3 4.00 -30.57 11.76
C GLN A 3 4.68 -29.25 12.13
N GLU A 4 5.85 -28.99 11.58
CA GLU A 4 6.47 -27.66 11.67
C GLU A 4 5.49 -26.68 11.05
N ALA A 5 5.05 -25.71 11.84
CA ALA A 5 4.20 -24.65 11.39
C ALA A 5 4.84 -23.99 10.16
N GLU A 6 4.13 -23.86 9.06
CA GLU A 6 4.61 -23.17 7.85
C GLU A 6 5.22 -21.83 8.25
N PRO A 7 6.35 -21.42 7.62
CA PRO A 7 7.00 -20.17 7.99
C PRO A 7 6.04 -19.01 7.72
N ALA A 8 5.72 -18.27 8.74
CA ALA A 8 4.77 -17.15 8.67
C ALA A 8 5.14 -16.09 7.64
N CYS A 9 6.44 -15.93 7.29
CA CYS A 9 6.90 -15.01 6.23
C CYS A 9 8.36 -15.31 5.81
N LEU A 10 8.65 -15.06 4.54
CA LEU A 10 10.02 -15.03 4.00
C LEU A 10 10.53 -13.58 4.02
N GLN A 11 11.80 -13.37 4.38
CA GLN A 11 12.37 -12.04 4.60
C GLN A 11 13.68 -11.80 3.85
N SER A 12 14.31 -12.86 3.34
CA SER A 12 15.56 -12.79 2.60
C SER A 12 15.55 -13.80 1.47
N PHE A 13 16.11 -13.43 0.34
CA PHE A 13 16.05 -14.21 -0.88
C PHE A 13 17.41 -14.21 -1.57
N ASP A 14 17.85 -15.37 -2.01
CA ASP A 14 19.05 -15.56 -2.81
C ASP A 14 18.65 -15.92 -4.25
N LEU A 15 19.07 -15.11 -5.22
CA LEU A 15 18.77 -15.29 -6.64
C LEU A 15 19.95 -15.94 -7.36
N TYR A 16 19.67 -17.04 -8.02
CA TYR A 16 20.60 -17.74 -8.89
C TYR A 16 20.07 -17.80 -10.32
N GLU A 17 20.98 -17.75 -11.29
CA GLU A 17 20.70 -17.76 -12.72
C GLU A 17 21.36 -18.96 -13.41
N SER A 18 20.58 -19.73 -14.17
CA SER A 18 21.06 -20.69 -15.17
C SER A 18 20.72 -20.21 -16.58
N ALA A 19 21.15 -20.94 -17.59
CA ALA A 19 20.84 -20.63 -18.99
C ALA A 19 19.33 -20.58 -19.29
N SER A 20 18.51 -21.39 -18.60
CA SER A 20 17.07 -21.54 -18.85
C SER A 20 16.18 -21.04 -17.73
N ARG A 21 16.67 -20.90 -16.50
CA ARG A 21 15.84 -20.62 -15.32
C ARG A 21 16.52 -19.67 -14.34
N PHE A 22 15.67 -18.96 -13.59
CA PHE A 22 16.05 -18.37 -12.29
C PHE A 22 15.59 -19.31 -11.17
N TYR A 23 16.42 -19.41 -10.15
CA TYR A 23 16.16 -20.09 -8.88
C TYR A 23 16.20 -19.08 -7.76
N ILE A 24 15.11 -18.96 -7.01
CA ILE A 24 15.01 -18.04 -5.89
C ILE A 24 14.82 -18.85 -4.62
N PHE A 25 15.78 -18.79 -3.73
CA PHE A 25 15.69 -19.40 -2.40
C PHE A 25 15.28 -18.34 -1.39
N GLY A 26 14.08 -18.50 -0.83
CA GLY A 26 13.54 -17.63 0.20
C GLY A 26 13.69 -18.23 1.59
N THR A 27 14.05 -17.42 2.56
CA THR A 27 14.22 -17.84 3.95
C THR A 27 13.57 -16.89 4.95
N ASN A 28 13.18 -17.40 6.11
CA ASN A 28 12.69 -16.61 7.24
C ASN A 28 13.82 -15.82 7.93
N ALA A 29 13.49 -14.97 8.92
CA ALA A 29 14.45 -14.15 9.64
C ALA A 29 15.55 -14.98 10.33
N GLY A 30 15.20 -16.13 10.92
CA GLY A 30 16.12 -17.03 11.61
C GLY A 30 16.93 -17.94 10.70
N LYS A 31 16.67 -17.93 9.38
CA LYS A 31 17.27 -18.83 8.39
C LYS A 31 17.11 -20.33 8.74
N THR A 32 16.03 -20.65 9.42
CA THR A 32 15.71 -22.03 9.83
C THR A 32 14.95 -22.79 8.77
N VAL A 33 14.28 -22.06 7.86
CA VAL A 33 13.41 -22.60 6.84
C VAL A 33 13.76 -21.97 5.50
N TRP A 34 13.87 -22.80 4.45
CA TRP A 34 14.14 -22.40 3.08
C TRP A 34 13.07 -22.93 2.13
N ARG A 35 12.68 -22.11 1.17
CA ARG A 35 11.76 -22.49 0.08
C ARG A 35 12.36 -22.14 -1.26
N LEU A 36 11.95 -22.83 -2.32
CA LEU A 36 12.47 -22.66 -3.66
C LEU A 36 11.36 -22.25 -4.62
N LEU A 37 11.58 -21.13 -5.32
CA LEU A 37 10.79 -20.66 -6.45
C LEU A 37 11.63 -20.75 -7.73
N LYS A 38 11.04 -21.27 -8.80
CA LYS A 38 11.66 -21.39 -10.12
C LYS A 38 10.92 -20.48 -11.10
N ILE A 39 11.66 -19.78 -11.95
CA ILE A 39 11.10 -18.94 -13.02
C ILE A 39 11.73 -19.37 -14.33
N ASP A 40 10.91 -19.82 -15.29
CA ASP A 40 11.40 -20.16 -16.63
C ASP A 40 11.72 -18.89 -17.43
N ARG A 41 12.80 -18.93 -18.21
CA ARG A 41 13.35 -17.81 -18.99
C ARG A 41 13.30 -18.06 -20.50
N SER A 42 12.89 -19.24 -20.91
CA SER A 42 12.86 -19.62 -22.33
C SER A 42 11.67 -19.01 -23.05
N GLU A 43 10.51 -18.96 -22.37
CA GLU A 43 9.30 -18.34 -22.90
C GLU A 43 9.17 -16.88 -22.42
N THR A 44 8.80 -15.99 -23.34
CA THR A 44 8.68 -14.56 -23.05
C THR A 44 7.25 -14.03 -23.17
N SER A 45 6.33 -14.85 -23.67
CA SER A 45 4.92 -14.48 -23.83
C SER A 45 4.17 -14.49 -22.50
N GLU A 46 4.46 -15.49 -21.67
CA GLU A 46 3.84 -15.71 -20.37
C GLU A 46 4.87 -15.76 -19.24
N LEU A 47 4.42 -15.52 -18.03
CA LEU A 47 5.23 -15.62 -16.82
C LEU A 47 5.03 -17.03 -16.24
N ASP A 48 6.04 -17.88 -16.42
CA ASP A 48 6.04 -19.26 -15.90
C ASP A 48 6.82 -19.31 -14.57
N ILE A 49 6.07 -19.53 -13.49
CA ILE A 49 6.58 -19.56 -12.11
C ILE A 49 6.08 -20.83 -11.45
N ASP A 50 7.00 -21.60 -10.89
CA ASP A 50 6.74 -22.83 -10.15
C ASP A 50 7.36 -22.78 -8.75
N GLU A 51 6.56 -23.03 -7.72
CA GLU A 51 7.02 -23.12 -6.33
C GLU A 51 7.18 -24.59 -5.94
N CYS A 52 8.36 -24.96 -5.45
CA CYS A 52 8.57 -26.26 -4.85
C CYS A 52 7.81 -26.36 -3.52
N SER A 53 6.97 -27.38 -3.37
CA SER A 53 6.20 -27.62 -2.14
C SER A 53 7.07 -28.02 -0.94
N THR A 54 8.30 -28.47 -1.20
CA THR A 54 9.24 -28.92 -0.14
C THR A 54 9.80 -27.73 0.63
N VAL A 55 9.86 -27.90 1.94
CA VAL A 55 10.52 -26.97 2.86
C VAL A 55 11.88 -27.56 3.20
N TYR A 56 12.92 -26.75 3.10
CA TYR A 56 14.31 -27.20 3.28
C TYR A 56 14.93 -26.58 4.53
N THR A 57 15.84 -27.32 5.14
CA THR A 57 16.76 -26.82 6.15
C THR A 57 17.91 -26.05 5.49
N GLN A 58 18.74 -25.39 6.28
CA GLN A 58 19.91 -24.69 5.75
C GLN A 58 20.94 -25.66 5.13
N ALA A 59 21.09 -26.86 5.66
CA ALA A 59 21.99 -27.87 5.09
C ALA A 59 21.49 -28.37 3.73
N GLU A 60 20.22 -28.70 3.63
CA GLU A 60 19.58 -29.11 2.38
C GLU A 60 19.58 -27.99 1.32
N TYR A 61 19.43 -26.73 1.72
CA TYR A 61 19.59 -25.60 0.80
C TYR A 61 20.99 -25.56 0.17
N LEU A 62 22.05 -25.75 0.97
CA LEU A 62 23.44 -25.75 0.45
C LEU A 62 23.70 -26.94 -0.49
N GLU A 63 23.18 -28.12 -0.15
CA GLU A 63 23.24 -29.30 -1.02
C GLU A 63 22.49 -29.09 -2.35
N LEU A 64 21.29 -28.47 -2.30
CA LEU A 64 20.51 -28.13 -3.49
C LEU A 64 21.25 -27.18 -4.41
N VAL A 65 21.85 -26.10 -3.87
CA VAL A 65 22.62 -25.15 -4.68
C VAL A 65 23.80 -25.83 -5.36
N SER A 66 24.51 -26.73 -4.65
CA SER A 66 25.63 -27.51 -5.21
C SER A 66 25.13 -28.49 -6.30
N GLY A 67 24.02 -29.20 -6.05
CA GLY A 67 23.41 -30.10 -7.04
C GLY A 67 22.93 -29.39 -8.28
N LEU A 68 22.30 -28.20 -8.14
CA LEU A 68 21.89 -27.38 -9.27
C LEU A 68 23.07 -26.95 -10.15
N ASP A 69 24.24 -26.65 -9.57
CA ASP A 69 25.43 -26.28 -10.33
C ASP A 69 25.99 -27.47 -11.11
N GLU A 70 25.98 -28.66 -10.51
CA GLU A 70 26.38 -29.91 -11.19
C GLU A 70 25.43 -30.26 -12.35
N ASP A 71 24.11 -30.21 -12.15
CA ASP A 71 23.10 -30.48 -13.16
C ASP A 71 23.20 -29.54 -14.37
N HIS A 72 23.59 -28.29 -14.14
CA HIS A 72 23.71 -27.29 -15.21
C HIS A 72 25.14 -27.11 -15.74
N ARG A 73 26.09 -27.93 -15.32
CA ARG A 73 27.51 -27.83 -15.68
C ARG A 73 27.76 -27.79 -17.20
N SER A 74 27.00 -28.55 -17.96
CA SER A 74 27.07 -28.61 -19.44
C SER A 74 26.59 -27.33 -20.13
N THR A 75 25.76 -26.52 -19.44
CA THR A 75 25.16 -25.28 -19.96
C THR A 75 25.74 -24.01 -19.32
N GLY A 76 26.83 -24.13 -18.57
CA GLY A 76 27.55 -23.00 -17.95
C GLY A 76 27.34 -22.85 -16.45
N GLY A 77 26.72 -23.84 -15.80
CA GLY A 77 26.49 -23.85 -14.36
C GLY A 77 25.37 -22.91 -13.89
N VAL A 78 25.28 -22.73 -12.59
CA VAL A 78 24.36 -21.81 -11.93
C VAL A 78 25.16 -20.69 -11.26
N LYS A 79 24.80 -19.43 -11.55
CA LYS A 79 25.50 -18.27 -11.02
C LYS A 79 24.67 -17.56 -9.99
N PHE A 80 25.27 -17.22 -8.85
CA PHE A 80 24.66 -16.30 -7.89
C PHE A 80 24.56 -14.90 -8.53
N VAL A 81 23.36 -14.30 -8.51
CA VAL A 81 23.09 -12.99 -9.08
C VAL A 81 23.10 -11.92 -7.99
N THR A 82 22.26 -12.08 -7.00
CA THR A 82 22.10 -11.10 -5.91
C THR A 82 21.30 -11.67 -4.76
N LYS A 83 21.50 -11.07 -3.61
CA LYS A 83 20.60 -11.19 -2.46
C LYS A 83 19.60 -10.05 -2.47
N PHE A 84 18.37 -10.33 -2.09
CA PHE A 84 17.31 -9.33 -2.04
C PHE A 84 16.31 -9.60 -0.89
N TYR A 85 15.38 -8.67 -0.66
CA TYR A 85 14.53 -8.66 0.53
C TYR A 85 13.03 -8.72 0.23
N GLY A 86 12.64 -8.84 -1.03
CA GLY A 86 11.25 -9.05 -1.43
C GLY A 86 11.01 -8.75 -2.89
N ILE A 87 10.04 -9.45 -3.47
CA ILE A 87 9.57 -9.21 -4.82
C ILE A 87 8.50 -8.13 -4.77
N ILE A 88 8.77 -6.99 -5.43
CA ILE A 88 7.80 -5.89 -5.62
C ILE A 88 6.73 -6.31 -6.64
N GLY A 89 7.12 -7.11 -7.63
CA GLY A 89 6.24 -7.66 -8.63
C GLY A 89 6.89 -7.84 -9.98
N PHE A 90 6.07 -8.10 -10.98
CA PHE A 90 6.47 -8.35 -12.36
C PHE A 90 5.81 -7.34 -13.29
N ILE A 91 6.53 -6.91 -14.31
CA ILE A 91 6.03 -6.02 -15.35
C ILE A 91 6.55 -6.47 -16.72
N LYS A 92 5.71 -6.33 -17.73
CA LYS A 92 6.06 -6.54 -19.14
C LYS A 92 5.72 -5.26 -19.90
N PHE A 93 6.63 -4.84 -20.76
CA PHE A 93 6.39 -3.74 -21.71
C PHE A 93 6.16 -4.32 -23.11
N LEU A 94 7.08 -4.12 -24.02
CA LEU A 94 7.01 -4.63 -25.39
C LEU A 94 7.80 -5.91 -25.58
N GLY A 95 8.78 -6.15 -24.73
CA GLY A 95 9.70 -7.27 -24.77
C GLY A 95 9.45 -8.31 -23.67
N PRO A 96 10.48 -8.63 -22.86
CA PRO A 96 10.39 -9.63 -21.81
C PRO A 96 9.66 -9.14 -20.58
N PHE A 97 9.39 -10.07 -19.67
CA PHE A 97 9.05 -9.73 -18.30
C PHE A 97 10.27 -9.21 -17.52
N TYR A 98 10.01 -8.32 -16.60
CA TYR A 98 10.97 -7.83 -15.61
C TYR A 98 10.46 -8.11 -14.22
N MET A 99 11.32 -8.64 -13.35
CA MET A 99 11.09 -8.79 -11.93
C MET A 99 11.67 -7.59 -11.19
N LEU A 100 10.85 -6.90 -10.42
CA LEU A 100 11.24 -5.78 -9.56
C LEU A 100 11.47 -6.32 -8.16
N ILE A 101 12.66 -6.05 -7.60
CA ILE A 101 13.08 -6.57 -6.30
C ILE A 101 13.63 -5.46 -5.40
N ILE A 102 13.55 -5.67 -4.08
CA ILE A 102 14.16 -4.81 -3.06
C ILE A 102 15.55 -5.34 -2.73
N THR A 103 16.59 -4.60 -3.10
CA THR A 103 17.99 -4.99 -2.84
C THR A 103 18.53 -4.44 -1.53
N GLU A 104 17.94 -3.36 -1.01
CA GLU A 104 18.27 -2.83 0.30
C GLU A 104 17.02 -2.28 1.00
N GLN A 105 16.94 -2.49 2.30
CA GLN A 105 15.86 -2.02 3.17
C GLN A 105 16.40 -1.47 4.48
N ARG A 106 15.62 -0.62 5.13
CA ARG A 106 15.94 -0.06 6.44
C ARG A 106 14.75 -0.22 7.39
N LYS A 107 14.95 -0.79 8.57
CA LYS A 107 13.93 -0.79 9.62
C LYS A 107 13.66 0.65 10.07
N ILE A 108 12.39 1.06 10.09
CA ILE A 108 11.93 2.41 10.45
C ILE A 108 11.08 2.43 11.72
N GLY A 109 10.70 1.28 12.23
CA GLY A 109 9.97 1.09 13.47
C GLY A 109 9.43 -0.33 13.58
N GLU A 110 8.51 -0.52 14.52
CA GLU A 110 7.84 -1.79 14.74
C GLU A 110 6.43 -1.58 15.32
N ILE A 111 5.51 -2.49 15.05
CA ILE A 111 4.18 -2.51 15.63
C ILE A 111 4.01 -3.86 16.31
N PHE A 112 3.95 -3.89 17.66
CA PHE A 112 3.85 -5.11 18.46
C PHE A 112 4.86 -6.19 18.03
N ASP A 113 6.15 -5.88 18.04
CA ASP A 113 7.25 -6.77 17.64
C ASP A 113 7.29 -7.14 16.12
N HIS A 114 6.40 -6.57 15.31
CA HIS A 114 6.43 -6.69 13.86
C HIS A 114 7.23 -5.56 13.23
N PRO A 115 8.40 -5.81 12.67
CA PRO A 115 9.22 -4.76 12.06
C PRO A 115 8.55 -4.13 10.82
N VAL A 116 8.70 -2.81 10.71
CA VAL A 116 8.32 -2.04 9.53
C VAL A 116 9.57 -1.56 8.81
N TYR A 117 9.62 -1.75 7.51
CA TYR A 117 10.78 -1.44 6.67
C TYR A 117 10.44 -0.40 5.62
N GLN A 118 11.41 0.45 5.34
CA GLN A 118 11.42 1.36 4.19
C GLN A 118 12.30 0.75 3.09
N VAL A 119 11.85 0.88 1.85
CA VAL A 119 12.66 0.54 0.67
C VAL A 119 13.77 1.58 0.53
N THR A 120 15.04 1.14 0.43
CA THR A 120 16.19 2.04 0.23
C THR A 120 16.83 1.86 -1.13
N LYS A 121 16.72 0.66 -1.73
CA LYS A 121 17.20 0.40 -3.07
C LYS A 121 16.40 -0.72 -3.74
N THR A 122 16.18 -0.56 -5.04
CA THR A 122 15.51 -1.55 -5.86
C THR A 122 16.35 -1.92 -7.08
N SER A 123 16.09 -3.08 -7.64
CA SER A 123 16.67 -3.52 -8.91
C SER A 123 15.59 -4.12 -9.79
N MET A 124 15.82 -4.05 -11.10
CA MET A 124 14.95 -4.62 -12.12
C MET A 124 15.74 -5.71 -12.85
N ILE A 125 15.28 -6.96 -12.72
CA ILE A 125 15.90 -8.15 -13.32
C ILE A 125 15.10 -8.54 -14.56
N GLU A 126 15.79 -8.60 -15.69
CA GLU A 126 15.20 -9.06 -16.96
C GLU A 126 15.10 -10.58 -16.98
N LEU A 127 13.92 -11.12 -17.28
CA LEU A 127 13.68 -12.57 -17.24
C LEU A 127 14.07 -13.29 -18.53
N ALA A 128 14.31 -12.58 -19.63
CA ALA A 128 14.72 -13.22 -20.89
C ALA A 128 16.12 -13.84 -20.82
N ASN A 129 16.29 -14.97 -21.45
CA ASN A 129 17.60 -15.54 -21.70
C ASN A 129 18.27 -14.91 -22.96
N SER A 130 19.54 -15.24 -23.23
CA SER A 130 20.29 -14.68 -24.36
C SER A 130 19.66 -14.99 -25.73
N LYS A 131 19.01 -16.13 -25.89
CA LYS A 131 18.35 -16.54 -27.15
C LYS A 131 17.06 -15.76 -27.38
N SER A 132 16.26 -15.57 -26.33
CA SER A 132 14.99 -14.84 -26.40
C SER A 132 15.21 -13.33 -26.61
N ARG A 133 16.33 -12.77 -26.13
CA ARG A 133 16.68 -11.35 -26.33
C ARG A 133 16.84 -10.98 -27.81
N SER A 134 17.34 -11.86 -28.63
CA SER A 134 17.58 -11.61 -30.07
C SER A 134 16.30 -11.43 -30.89
N SER A 135 15.15 -11.82 -30.35
CA SER A 135 13.85 -11.76 -31.04
C SER A 135 13.07 -10.44 -30.81
N PHE A 136 13.56 -9.53 -29.95
CA PHE A 136 12.83 -8.29 -29.64
C PHE A 136 12.95 -7.24 -30.74
N LEU A 137 11.80 -6.81 -31.26
CA LEU A 137 11.69 -5.97 -32.44
C LEU A 137 11.98 -4.47 -32.18
N ASN A 138 11.91 -3.97 -30.92
CA ASN A 138 11.98 -2.53 -30.62
C ASN A 138 12.78 -2.20 -29.33
N PRO A 139 14.11 -2.31 -29.32
CA PRO A 139 14.93 -2.00 -28.14
C PRO A 139 14.85 -0.53 -27.67
N ARG A 140 14.57 0.41 -28.58
CA ARG A 140 14.49 1.84 -28.26
C ARG A 140 13.25 2.15 -27.40
N ASP A 141 12.10 1.64 -27.80
CA ASP A 141 10.85 1.86 -27.09
C ASP A 141 10.84 1.10 -25.76
N GLU A 142 11.37 -0.11 -25.73
CA GLU A 142 11.57 -0.87 -24.49
C GLU A 142 12.40 -0.08 -23.47
N ASN A 143 13.52 0.50 -23.90
CA ASN A 143 14.36 1.33 -23.03
C ASN A 143 13.66 2.63 -22.59
N ARG A 144 12.77 3.18 -23.41
CA ARG A 144 11.95 4.33 -23.05
C ARG A 144 10.99 4.00 -21.90
N TYR A 145 10.29 2.86 -21.98
CA TYR A 145 9.39 2.42 -20.91
C TYR A 145 10.14 2.10 -19.62
N LYS A 146 11.29 1.44 -19.70
CA LYS A 146 12.18 1.22 -18.53
C LYS A 146 12.58 2.54 -17.88
N LYS A 147 12.96 3.53 -18.66
CA LYS A 147 13.31 4.86 -18.14
C LYS A 147 12.13 5.54 -17.45
N ILE A 148 10.93 5.45 -18.02
CA ILE A 148 9.72 6.00 -17.40
C ILE A 148 9.45 5.32 -16.05
N LEU A 149 9.52 3.99 -15.97
CA LEU A 149 9.35 3.28 -14.70
C LEU A 149 10.42 3.67 -13.67
N ASN A 150 11.68 3.82 -14.10
CA ASN A 150 12.78 4.23 -13.22
C ASN A 150 12.68 5.69 -12.72
N THR A 151 11.78 6.51 -13.28
CA THR A 151 11.46 7.84 -12.72
C THR A 151 10.68 7.75 -11.42
N LEU A 152 10.03 6.61 -11.16
CA LEU A 152 9.34 6.37 -9.90
C LEU A 152 10.36 6.04 -8.81
N ASP A 153 10.52 6.96 -7.87
CA ASP A 153 11.43 6.79 -6.75
C ASP A 153 10.77 6.01 -5.60
N LEU A 154 10.92 4.70 -5.62
CA LEU A 154 10.39 3.82 -4.57
C LEU A 154 11.11 3.96 -3.21
N ARG A 155 12.22 4.70 -3.14
CA ARG A 155 12.95 4.95 -1.89
C ARG A 155 12.27 6.00 -1.02
N LYS A 156 11.34 6.77 -1.59
CA LYS A 156 10.62 7.82 -0.88
C LYS A 156 9.21 7.38 -0.56
N ASP A 157 8.86 7.48 0.72
CA ASP A 157 7.50 7.34 1.21
C ASP A 157 6.85 5.96 0.98
N PHE A 158 7.63 4.94 0.58
CA PHE A 158 7.17 3.55 0.50
C PHE A 158 7.72 2.72 1.65
N PHE A 159 6.80 2.01 2.31
CA PHE A 159 7.11 1.13 3.43
C PHE A 159 6.27 -0.15 3.40
N PHE A 160 6.72 -1.17 4.13
CA PHE A 160 6.06 -2.48 4.21
C PHE A 160 6.44 -3.20 5.50
N SER A 161 5.72 -4.26 5.81
CA SER A 161 6.08 -5.24 6.84
C SER A 161 5.85 -6.63 6.30
N TYR A 162 6.66 -7.60 6.73
CA TYR A 162 6.50 -8.99 6.32
C TYR A 162 5.40 -9.71 7.12
N SER A 163 5.25 -9.36 8.39
CA SER A 163 4.43 -10.09 9.36
C SER A 163 3.23 -9.29 9.87
N TYR A 164 3.15 -7.97 9.59
CA TYR A 164 2.04 -7.12 9.98
C TYR A 164 1.33 -6.58 8.76
N PRO A 165 -0.01 -6.75 8.63
CA PRO A 165 -0.79 -6.20 7.51
C PRO A 165 -0.88 -4.67 7.59
N ILE A 166 0.23 -3.99 7.33
CA ILE A 166 0.36 -2.53 7.50
C ILE A 166 -0.53 -1.70 6.57
N MET A 167 -1.08 -2.31 5.51
CA MET A 167 -2.06 -1.71 4.62
C MET A 167 -3.45 -1.57 5.25
N ARG A 168 -3.69 -2.13 6.43
CA ARG A 168 -4.95 -2.09 7.16
C ARG A 168 -4.77 -1.42 8.51
N GLY A 169 -5.84 -0.81 9.02
CA GLY A 169 -5.85 -0.26 10.38
C GLY A 169 -5.83 -1.34 11.44
N LEU A 170 -5.31 -1.01 12.64
CA LEU A 170 -5.17 -1.93 13.77
C LEU A 170 -6.49 -2.60 14.14
N GLN A 171 -7.57 -1.82 14.28
CA GLN A 171 -8.89 -2.36 14.63
C GLN A 171 -9.34 -3.44 13.64
N LYS A 172 -9.10 -3.20 12.33
CA LYS A 172 -9.45 -4.16 11.29
C LYS A 172 -8.57 -5.41 11.35
N ASN A 173 -7.29 -5.26 11.66
CA ASN A 173 -6.37 -6.40 11.83
C ASN A 173 -6.77 -7.28 13.03
N LEU A 174 -7.28 -6.68 14.10
CA LEU A 174 -7.73 -7.42 15.28
C LEU A 174 -9.11 -8.06 15.12
N SER A 175 -10.04 -7.41 14.41
CA SER A 175 -11.41 -7.88 14.25
C SER A 175 -11.60 -8.91 13.14
N ASP A 176 -10.74 -8.89 12.14
CA ASP A 176 -10.86 -9.70 10.93
C ASP A 176 -9.46 -10.07 10.43
N PRO A 177 -8.85 -11.11 11.01
CA PRO A 177 -7.52 -11.57 10.65
C PRO A 177 -7.56 -12.28 9.29
N GLN A 178 -7.67 -11.49 8.20
CA GLN A 178 -7.54 -12.03 6.85
C GLN A 178 -6.10 -12.45 6.59
N GLU A 179 -5.93 -13.63 6.01
CA GLU A 179 -4.65 -14.17 5.60
C GLU A 179 -4.53 -14.26 4.08
N GLY A 180 -3.29 -14.29 3.61
CA GLY A 180 -2.98 -14.60 2.24
C GLY A 180 -3.23 -13.46 1.24
N TRP A 181 -3.50 -13.84 -0.01
CA TRP A 181 -3.54 -12.94 -1.16
C TRP A 181 -4.68 -11.92 -1.14
N SER A 182 -5.76 -12.14 -0.38
CA SER A 182 -6.87 -11.20 -0.24
C SER A 182 -6.46 -9.86 0.38
N LEU A 183 -5.39 -9.83 1.18
CA LEU A 183 -4.84 -8.59 1.75
C LEU A 183 -4.38 -7.59 0.68
N TYR A 184 -3.96 -8.06 -0.49
CA TYR A 184 -3.47 -7.23 -1.58
C TYR A 184 -4.57 -6.52 -2.38
N GLU A 185 -5.82 -6.87 -2.17
CA GLU A 185 -6.99 -6.15 -2.72
C GLU A 185 -7.24 -4.79 -2.05
N SER A 186 -6.45 -4.44 -1.05
CA SER A 186 -6.65 -3.22 -0.29
C SER A 186 -6.41 -1.95 -1.12
N THR A 187 -7.10 -0.88 -0.72
CA THR A 187 -6.98 0.45 -1.31
C THR A 187 -5.55 1.02 -1.22
N PHE A 188 -4.74 0.52 -0.29
CA PHE A 188 -3.44 1.08 0.07
C PHE A 188 -2.25 0.26 -0.42
N VAL A 189 -2.44 -0.87 -1.11
CA VAL A 189 -1.35 -1.65 -1.70
C VAL A 189 -1.03 -1.15 -3.09
N TRP A 190 0.04 -0.38 -3.23
CA TRP A 190 0.38 0.31 -4.48
C TRP A 190 0.92 -0.60 -5.58
N ASN A 191 1.56 -1.70 -5.21
CA ASN A 191 2.06 -2.70 -6.13
C ASN A 191 1.11 -3.89 -6.38
N GLU A 192 -0.17 -3.74 -6.04
CA GLU A 192 -1.18 -4.78 -6.25
C GLU A 192 -1.18 -5.31 -7.70
N PHE A 193 -1.16 -4.41 -8.67
CA PHE A 193 -1.13 -4.77 -10.09
C PHE A 193 0.11 -5.59 -10.47
N LEU A 194 1.29 -5.19 -9.97
CA LEU A 194 2.56 -5.84 -10.28
C LEU A 194 2.69 -7.24 -9.67
N THR A 195 2.01 -7.49 -8.55
CA THR A 195 2.04 -8.78 -7.86
C THR A 195 0.93 -9.72 -8.31
N ARG A 196 -0.04 -9.25 -9.08
CA ARG A 196 -1.26 -10.01 -9.42
C ARG A 196 -0.95 -11.33 -10.10
N GLN A 197 -0.03 -11.35 -11.06
CA GLN A 197 0.30 -12.58 -11.79
C GLN A 197 0.89 -13.64 -10.86
N ILE A 198 1.93 -13.34 -10.11
CA ILE A 198 2.55 -14.32 -9.19
C ILE A 198 1.57 -14.78 -8.11
N ARG A 199 0.76 -13.88 -7.54
CA ARG A 199 -0.25 -14.25 -6.54
C ARG A 199 -1.31 -15.18 -7.11
N ASN A 200 -1.73 -14.97 -8.36
CA ASN A 200 -2.69 -15.83 -9.04
C ASN A 200 -2.10 -17.19 -9.38
N CYS A 201 -0.83 -17.25 -9.80
CA CYS A 201 -0.15 -18.52 -10.07
C CYS A 201 0.04 -19.36 -8.81
N LEU A 202 0.53 -18.74 -7.73
CA LEU A 202 0.91 -19.44 -6.50
C LEU A 202 -0.22 -19.51 -5.46
N GLN A 203 -1.29 -18.74 -5.61
CA GLN A 203 -2.34 -18.56 -4.60
C GLN A 203 -1.78 -18.19 -3.21
N SER A 204 -0.67 -17.47 -3.20
CA SER A 204 0.12 -17.11 -2.03
C SER A 204 0.72 -15.71 -2.16
N THR A 205 0.98 -15.06 -1.04
CA THR A 205 1.70 -13.78 -0.94
C THR A 205 3.10 -13.92 -0.36
N LEU A 206 3.53 -15.14 -0.07
CA LEU A 206 4.76 -15.45 0.67
C LEU A 206 6.03 -14.85 0.02
N TRP A 207 6.06 -14.77 -1.31
CA TRP A 207 7.20 -14.30 -2.11
C TRP A 207 7.20 -12.80 -2.37
N THR A 208 6.10 -12.11 -2.09
CA THR A 208 5.90 -10.71 -2.43
C THR A 208 5.78 -9.85 -1.19
N VAL A 209 6.05 -8.56 -1.34
CA VAL A 209 5.80 -7.56 -0.29
C VAL A 209 4.68 -6.62 -0.73
N ALA A 210 3.83 -6.21 0.21
CA ALA A 210 2.78 -5.23 -0.02
C ALA A 210 3.32 -3.82 0.26
N LEU A 211 3.55 -3.03 -0.78
CA LEU A 211 4.06 -1.66 -0.64
C LEU A 211 2.93 -0.68 -0.33
N VAL A 212 3.05 0.01 0.78
CA VAL A 212 2.19 1.14 1.16
C VAL A 212 2.93 2.44 0.87
N TYR A 213 2.23 3.39 0.24
CA TYR A 213 2.73 4.73 -0.01
C TYR A 213 2.12 5.73 0.97
N GLY A 214 2.98 6.49 1.67
CA GLY A 214 2.52 7.48 2.62
C GLY A 214 3.59 7.90 3.62
N PHE A 215 3.32 7.78 4.91
CA PHE A 215 4.21 8.23 5.96
C PHE A 215 4.17 7.25 7.13
N PHE A 216 5.31 6.98 7.71
CA PHE A 216 5.44 6.21 8.95
C PHE A 216 6.42 6.91 9.87
N LYS A 217 6.01 7.15 11.11
CA LYS A 217 6.88 7.64 12.16
C LYS A 217 6.48 7.04 13.51
N GLN A 218 7.48 6.68 14.29
CA GLN A 218 7.31 6.15 15.62
C GLN A 218 8.22 6.93 16.59
N ASP A 219 7.66 7.39 17.68
CA ASP A 219 8.38 8.10 18.74
C ASP A 219 7.98 7.51 20.10
N LYS A 220 8.93 7.54 21.05
CA LYS A 220 8.73 7.07 22.40
C LYS A 220 8.74 8.26 23.35
N PHE A 221 7.73 8.37 24.21
CA PHE A 221 7.56 9.45 25.17
C PHE A 221 7.47 8.91 26.59
N ALA A 222 8.13 9.56 27.54
CA ALA A 222 7.97 9.28 28.97
C ALA A 222 6.84 10.16 29.53
N ILE A 223 5.76 9.56 30.00
CA ILE A 223 4.61 10.25 30.60
C ILE A 223 4.31 9.61 31.95
N SER A 224 4.36 10.40 33.03
CA SER A 224 4.05 9.95 34.39
C SER A 224 4.82 8.66 34.81
N GLY A 225 6.08 8.56 34.42
CA GLY A 225 6.95 7.41 34.73
C GLY A 225 6.73 6.17 33.87
N LYS A 226 5.86 6.23 32.87
CA LYS A 226 5.61 5.20 31.88
C LYS A 226 6.17 5.59 30.53
N ASP A 227 6.76 4.65 29.83
CA ASP A 227 7.19 4.80 28.45
C ASP A 227 6.02 4.52 27.52
N ILE A 228 5.60 5.52 26.76
CA ILE A 228 4.48 5.42 25.82
C ILE A 228 5.03 5.42 24.39
N MET A 229 4.66 4.40 23.64
CA MET A 229 4.94 4.32 22.20
C MET A 229 3.82 5.01 21.43
N PHE A 230 4.20 5.95 20.58
CA PHE A 230 3.30 6.63 19.65
C PHE A 230 3.70 6.33 18.22
N THR A 231 2.80 5.78 17.45
CA THR A 231 3.02 5.48 16.02
C THR A 231 2.01 6.24 15.18
N LEU A 232 2.52 6.97 14.18
CA LEU A 232 1.71 7.68 13.19
C LEU A 232 1.93 7.03 11.82
N ILE A 233 0.85 6.57 11.22
CA ILE A 233 0.85 5.94 9.89
C ILE A 233 -0.08 6.72 8.99
N ALA A 234 0.40 7.19 7.84
CA ALA A 234 -0.46 7.71 6.78
C ALA A 234 -0.38 6.81 5.57
N ARG A 235 -1.55 6.38 5.07
CA ARG A 235 -1.71 5.50 3.91
C ARG A 235 -2.45 6.24 2.81
N ARG A 236 -1.79 6.47 1.69
CA ARG A 236 -2.43 7.10 0.53
C ARG A 236 -3.13 6.05 -0.33
N SER A 237 -4.37 6.33 -0.71
CA SER A 237 -5.11 5.48 -1.65
C SER A 237 -4.44 5.47 -3.02
N ARG A 238 -4.31 4.28 -3.62
CA ARG A 238 -3.87 4.09 -5.00
C ARG A 238 -4.98 4.44 -6.02
N HIS A 239 -6.24 4.49 -5.57
CA HIS A 239 -7.38 4.78 -6.41
C HIS A 239 -7.55 6.28 -6.59
N TYR A 240 -7.81 6.69 -7.83
CA TYR A 240 -8.04 8.08 -8.21
C TYR A 240 -6.95 9.05 -7.69
N ALA A 241 -5.73 8.53 -7.52
CA ALA A 241 -4.57 9.31 -7.11
C ALA A 241 -4.17 10.30 -8.21
N GLY A 242 -3.63 11.46 -7.82
CA GLY A 242 -3.18 12.46 -8.75
C GLY A 242 -2.51 13.65 -8.06
N THR A 243 -2.06 14.60 -8.84
CA THR A 243 -1.45 15.84 -8.35
C THR A 243 -2.49 16.83 -7.84
N ARG A 244 -2.08 17.75 -6.97
CA ARG A 244 -2.94 18.60 -6.15
C ARG A 244 -4.04 19.34 -6.93
N TYR A 245 -3.77 19.91 -8.08
CA TYR A 245 -4.76 20.68 -8.82
C TYR A 245 -5.36 19.92 -10.02
N LEU A 246 -4.71 18.87 -10.48
CA LEU A 246 -5.14 18.11 -11.65
C LEU A 246 -6.23 17.08 -11.35
N LYS A 247 -6.26 16.56 -10.11
CA LYS A 247 -7.33 15.65 -9.68
C LYS A 247 -8.04 16.18 -8.44
N ARG A 248 -9.34 16.33 -8.56
CA ARG A 248 -10.26 16.81 -7.52
C ARG A 248 -11.56 16.02 -7.57
N GLY A 249 -12.32 16.13 -6.48
CA GLY A 249 -13.66 15.55 -6.39
C GLY A 249 -13.68 14.04 -6.33
N VAL A 250 -14.77 13.47 -6.79
CA VAL A 250 -15.08 12.04 -6.82
C VAL A 250 -15.14 11.54 -8.26
N ASN A 251 -14.88 10.26 -8.47
CA ASN A 251 -15.15 9.57 -9.72
C ASN A 251 -16.45 8.74 -9.63
N GLU A 252 -16.87 8.16 -10.74
CA GLU A 252 -18.10 7.36 -10.85
C GLU A 252 -18.12 6.11 -9.97
N LYS A 253 -16.95 5.65 -9.49
CA LYS A 253 -16.81 4.52 -8.56
C LYS A 253 -16.81 4.95 -7.08
N GLY A 254 -17.18 6.19 -6.77
CA GLY A 254 -17.16 6.72 -5.40
C GLY A 254 -15.75 6.93 -4.81
N ARG A 255 -14.69 6.91 -5.64
CA ARG A 255 -13.32 7.15 -5.18
C ARG A 255 -13.00 8.63 -5.25
N VAL A 256 -12.51 9.19 -4.15
CA VAL A 256 -12.15 10.61 -4.08
C VAL A 256 -10.67 10.83 -4.38
N ALA A 257 -10.37 11.99 -4.94
CA ALA A 257 -8.98 12.39 -5.18
C ALA A 257 -8.26 12.68 -3.86
N ASN A 258 -6.97 12.32 -3.81
CA ASN A 258 -6.11 12.57 -2.66
C ASN A 258 -6.62 11.98 -1.34
N ASP A 259 -7.23 10.80 -1.41
CA ASP A 259 -7.68 10.01 -0.26
C ASP A 259 -6.47 9.50 0.52
N VAL A 260 -6.37 9.88 1.79
CA VAL A 260 -5.32 9.49 2.73
C VAL A 260 -5.96 9.09 4.05
N GLU A 261 -5.70 7.86 4.46
CA GLU A 261 -6.01 7.38 5.80
C GLU A 261 -4.82 7.69 6.72
N THR A 262 -5.09 8.30 7.87
CA THR A 262 -4.09 8.53 8.91
C THR A 262 -4.50 7.82 10.17
N GLU A 263 -3.65 6.96 10.69
CA GLU A 263 -3.84 6.18 11.91
C GLU A 263 -2.83 6.58 12.96
N GLN A 264 -3.30 6.75 14.19
CA GLN A 264 -2.48 6.97 15.36
C GLN A 264 -2.65 5.76 16.28
N ILE A 265 -1.55 5.10 16.63
CA ILE A 265 -1.55 3.96 17.56
C ILE A 265 -0.73 4.36 18.78
N VAL A 266 -1.30 4.16 19.96
CA VAL A 266 -0.68 4.51 21.25
C VAL A 266 -0.77 3.32 22.19
N TYR A 267 0.34 2.94 22.79
CA TYR A 267 0.41 1.87 23.78
C TYR A 267 1.60 2.05 24.72
N GLU A 268 1.59 1.43 25.90
CA GLU A 268 2.72 1.39 26.79
C GLU A 268 3.84 0.52 26.20
N ALA A 269 5.07 1.03 26.15
CA ALA A 269 6.23 0.37 25.55
C ALA A 269 6.77 -0.77 26.44
N VAL A 270 5.94 -1.78 26.65
CA VAL A 270 6.26 -3.02 27.37
C VAL A 270 6.13 -4.21 26.42
N PRO A 271 6.75 -5.35 26.69
CA PRO A 271 6.74 -6.51 25.79
C PRO A 271 5.33 -7.00 25.40
N MET A 272 4.37 -6.90 26.33
CA MET A 272 2.98 -7.27 26.09
C MET A 272 2.06 -6.15 26.60
N PRO A 273 1.76 -5.13 25.79
CA PRO A 273 0.88 -4.05 26.22
C PRO A 273 -0.55 -4.57 26.40
N THR A 274 -1.14 -4.29 27.58
CA THR A 274 -2.52 -4.67 27.89
C THR A 274 -3.55 -3.69 27.35
N GLU A 275 -3.14 -2.45 27.14
CA GLU A 275 -3.99 -1.38 26.63
C GLU A 275 -3.38 -0.77 25.37
N VAL A 276 -4.18 -0.75 24.30
CA VAL A 276 -3.80 -0.18 23.02
C VAL A 276 -4.92 0.70 22.51
N SER A 277 -4.60 1.92 22.13
CA SER A 277 -5.55 2.86 21.53
C SER A 277 -5.19 3.12 20.06
N SER A 278 -6.18 3.08 19.19
CA SER A 278 -6.02 3.44 17.77
C SER A 278 -7.14 4.39 17.34
N VAL A 279 -6.74 5.45 16.65
CA VAL A 279 -7.66 6.43 16.05
C VAL A 279 -7.34 6.58 14.58
N VAL A 280 -8.37 6.48 13.74
CA VAL A 280 -8.26 6.60 12.29
C VAL A 280 -8.98 7.85 11.80
N GLN A 281 -8.33 8.62 10.95
CA GLN A 281 -8.89 9.77 10.24
C GLN A 281 -8.70 9.59 8.74
N ASN A 282 -9.74 9.91 7.97
CA ASN A 282 -9.66 9.96 6.51
C ASN A 282 -9.67 11.41 6.03
N ARG A 283 -8.79 11.74 5.10
CA ARG A 283 -8.74 13.01 4.40
C ARG A 283 -8.84 12.75 2.90
N GLY A 284 -9.74 13.46 2.24
CA GLY A 284 -9.90 13.36 0.79
C GLY A 284 -10.48 14.64 0.20
N SER A 285 -10.54 14.69 -1.09
CA SER A 285 -11.27 15.73 -1.82
C SER A 285 -12.76 15.62 -1.51
N ILE A 286 -13.48 16.74 -1.50
CA ILE A 286 -14.93 16.73 -1.32
C ILE A 286 -15.54 15.81 -2.38
N PRO A 287 -16.41 14.85 -1.97
CA PRO A 287 -16.91 13.79 -2.85
C PRO A 287 -18.04 14.27 -3.77
N LEU A 288 -17.80 15.35 -4.51
CA LEU A 288 -18.65 15.86 -5.58
C LEU A 288 -17.88 15.83 -6.90
N PHE A 289 -18.56 15.90 -8.03
CA PHE A 289 -17.92 16.09 -9.33
C PHE A 289 -17.50 17.55 -9.50
N TRP A 290 -16.23 17.83 -9.31
CA TRP A 290 -15.67 19.17 -9.48
C TRP A 290 -14.20 19.13 -9.92
N SER A 291 -13.75 20.21 -10.55
CA SER A 291 -12.38 20.39 -11.01
C SER A 291 -11.86 21.80 -10.70
N GLN A 292 -10.59 22.03 -10.99
CA GLN A 292 -9.97 23.33 -10.92
C GLN A 292 -9.44 23.71 -12.31
N ASP A 293 -9.67 24.96 -12.71
CA ASP A 293 -9.17 25.48 -13.98
C ASP A 293 -7.68 25.79 -13.89
N THR A 294 -6.86 24.83 -14.38
CA THR A 294 -5.40 24.94 -14.41
C THR A 294 -4.86 25.57 -15.69
N SER A 295 -5.73 25.99 -16.62
CA SER A 295 -5.35 26.62 -17.90
C SER A 295 -4.75 28.02 -17.71
N LYS A 296 -5.09 28.68 -16.60
CA LYS A 296 -4.55 30.00 -16.23
C LYS A 296 -3.44 29.83 -15.19
N LEU A 297 -2.36 30.57 -15.33
CA LEU A 297 -1.25 30.67 -14.34
C LEU A 297 -1.71 31.37 -13.06
N ASN A 298 -2.79 30.88 -12.46
CA ASN A 298 -3.33 31.44 -11.22
C ASN A 298 -2.82 30.61 -10.03
N ILE A 299 -2.30 31.27 -9.00
CA ILE A 299 -1.87 30.66 -7.73
C ILE A 299 -3.05 29.92 -7.06
N LYS A 300 -4.28 30.37 -7.28
CA LYS A 300 -5.52 29.73 -6.80
C LYS A 300 -6.48 29.55 -7.99
N PRO A 301 -6.45 28.39 -8.68
CA PRO A 301 -7.35 28.10 -9.79
C PRO A 301 -8.82 28.14 -9.40
N ASP A 302 -9.67 28.57 -10.34
CA ASP A 302 -11.10 28.64 -10.11
C ASP A 302 -11.72 27.24 -9.98
N ILE A 303 -12.75 27.12 -9.15
CA ILE A 303 -13.49 25.87 -8.93
C ILE A 303 -14.63 25.79 -9.91
N ILE A 304 -14.70 24.66 -10.61
CA ILE A 304 -15.78 24.33 -11.55
C ILE A 304 -16.55 23.15 -10.97
N LEU A 305 -17.81 23.35 -10.64
CA LEU A 305 -18.72 22.29 -10.21
C LEU A 305 -19.41 21.70 -11.45
N HIS A 306 -19.41 20.36 -11.54
CA HIS A 306 -20.03 19.64 -12.66
C HIS A 306 -21.38 19.05 -12.24
N GLU A 307 -22.44 19.38 -12.92
CA GLU A 307 -23.80 18.86 -12.67
C GLU A 307 -24.02 17.49 -13.35
N LYS A 308 -23.15 16.53 -13.06
CA LYS A 308 -23.22 15.19 -13.65
C LYS A 308 -24.09 14.21 -12.87
N ASP A 309 -24.23 14.42 -11.56
CA ASP A 309 -24.84 13.46 -10.62
C ASP A 309 -25.94 14.15 -9.82
N LYS A 310 -27.14 14.18 -10.37
CA LYS A 310 -28.29 14.86 -9.76
C LYS A 310 -28.76 14.23 -8.43
N ASN A 311 -28.50 12.93 -8.27
CA ASN A 311 -28.91 12.15 -7.10
C ASN A 311 -27.78 11.89 -6.12
N TYR A 312 -26.58 12.40 -6.38
CA TYR A 312 -25.36 12.19 -5.54
C TYR A 312 -24.97 10.72 -5.34
N GLU A 313 -25.19 9.87 -6.35
CA GLU A 313 -24.90 8.44 -6.26
C GLU A 313 -23.41 8.17 -6.03
N ALA A 314 -22.52 8.89 -6.70
CA ALA A 314 -21.08 8.75 -6.48
C ALA A 314 -20.66 9.20 -5.06
N THR A 315 -21.29 10.25 -4.53
CA THR A 315 -21.08 10.71 -3.14
C THR A 315 -21.58 9.65 -2.15
N LYS A 316 -22.74 9.07 -2.39
CA LYS A 316 -23.31 8.00 -1.58
C LYS A 316 -22.41 6.76 -1.57
N LEU A 317 -21.94 6.31 -2.75
CA LEU A 317 -20.98 5.20 -2.87
C LEU A 317 -19.67 5.46 -2.09
N HIS A 318 -19.21 6.71 -2.05
CA HIS A 318 -18.04 7.07 -1.25
C HIS A 318 -18.27 6.80 0.24
N PHE A 319 -19.39 7.27 0.80
CA PHE A 319 -19.68 7.07 2.21
C PHE A 319 -20.06 5.64 2.56
N GLU A 320 -20.71 4.90 1.67
CA GLU A 320 -20.93 3.46 1.83
C GLU A 320 -19.61 2.69 1.87
N ASN A 321 -18.64 3.06 1.06
CA ASN A 321 -17.30 2.48 1.08
C ASN A 321 -16.54 2.80 2.38
N LEU A 322 -16.65 4.04 2.89
CA LEU A 322 -16.09 4.40 4.21
C LEU A 322 -16.74 3.60 5.33
N ARG A 323 -18.07 3.48 5.32
CA ARG A 323 -18.80 2.69 6.31
C ARG A 323 -18.40 1.22 6.29
N GLY A 324 -18.23 0.63 5.11
CA GLY A 324 -17.75 -0.75 4.99
C GLY A 324 -16.34 -0.97 5.54
N ARG A 325 -15.50 0.08 5.53
CA ARG A 325 -14.13 0.02 6.08
C ARG A 325 -14.06 0.29 7.57
N TYR A 326 -14.86 1.22 8.10
CA TYR A 326 -14.69 1.77 9.44
C TYR A 326 -15.92 1.63 10.34
N GLY A 327 -17.06 1.18 9.81
CA GLY A 327 -18.31 1.12 10.56
C GLY A 327 -19.01 2.47 10.72
N ASN A 328 -19.93 2.56 11.67
CA ASN A 328 -20.69 3.75 12.04
C ASN A 328 -20.29 4.24 13.45
N PRO A 329 -20.51 5.53 13.75
CA PRO A 329 -20.93 6.61 12.87
C PRO A 329 -19.80 7.18 12.00
N ILE A 330 -20.13 7.66 10.80
CA ILE A 330 -19.21 8.48 10.00
C ILE A 330 -19.44 9.96 10.34
N ILE A 331 -18.40 10.61 10.84
CA ILE A 331 -18.40 12.04 11.18
C ILE A 331 -17.61 12.81 10.13
N ILE A 332 -18.27 13.75 9.46
CA ILE A 332 -17.69 14.55 8.39
C ILE A 332 -17.32 15.93 8.95
N PHE A 333 -16.03 16.24 8.95
CA PHE A 333 -15.54 17.58 9.25
C PHE A 333 -15.29 18.35 7.97
N ASN A 334 -16.19 19.28 7.65
CA ASN A 334 -16.02 20.16 6.51
C ASN A 334 -15.20 21.39 6.93
N LEU A 335 -13.94 21.45 6.52
CA LEU A 335 -12.97 22.48 6.87
C LEU A 335 -12.92 23.65 5.89
N ILE A 336 -13.87 23.73 4.94
CA ILE A 336 -13.95 24.83 3.96
C ILE A 336 -14.17 26.16 4.71
N LYS A 337 -13.41 27.18 4.32
CA LYS A 337 -13.55 28.52 4.89
C LYS A 337 -14.92 29.12 4.62
N THR A 338 -15.54 29.73 5.63
CA THR A 338 -16.90 30.29 5.55
C THR A 338 -16.98 31.51 4.64
N ARG A 339 -15.93 32.34 4.61
CA ARG A 339 -15.90 33.62 3.91
C ARG A 339 -15.22 33.59 2.54
N GLU A 340 -14.72 32.43 2.08
CA GLU A 340 -14.10 32.33 0.76
C GLU A 340 -15.16 32.10 -0.32
N ARG A 341 -15.35 33.11 -1.15
CA ARG A 341 -16.42 33.15 -2.17
C ARG A 341 -16.34 32.00 -3.17
N ARG A 342 -15.11 31.55 -3.52
CA ARG A 342 -14.86 30.46 -4.47
C ARG A 342 -15.25 29.10 -3.92
N GLU A 343 -15.02 28.88 -2.64
CA GLU A 343 -15.27 27.60 -1.98
C GLU A 343 -16.71 27.49 -1.44
N SER A 344 -17.42 28.62 -1.30
CA SER A 344 -18.78 28.65 -0.73
C SER A 344 -19.79 27.86 -1.56
N MET A 345 -19.63 27.82 -2.87
CA MET A 345 -20.47 27.02 -3.76
C MET A 345 -20.30 25.53 -3.48
N LEU A 346 -19.04 25.06 -3.41
CA LEU A 346 -18.72 23.68 -3.11
C LEU A 346 -19.23 23.25 -1.74
N ARG A 347 -19.13 24.13 -0.73
CA ARG A 347 -19.66 23.90 0.61
C ARG A 347 -21.18 23.70 0.61
N ARG A 348 -21.91 24.60 -0.08
CA ARG A 348 -23.39 24.52 -0.15
C ARG A 348 -23.86 23.26 -0.86
N GLU A 349 -23.20 22.90 -1.95
CA GLU A 349 -23.57 21.72 -2.70
C GLU A 349 -23.25 20.44 -1.91
N PHE A 350 -22.15 20.42 -1.17
CA PHE A 350 -21.82 19.30 -0.32
C PHE A 350 -22.81 19.11 0.86
N ASP A 351 -23.21 20.19 1.54
CA ASP A 351 -24.27 20.17 2.56
C ASP A 351 -25.60 19.65 2.01
N LYS A 352 -26.00 20.11 0.81
CA LYS A 352 -27.19 19.62 0.12
C LYS A 352 -27.09 18.12 -0.20
N ALA A 353 -25.94 17.66 -0.69
CA ALA A 353 -25.71 16.23 -0.97
C ALA A 353 -25.89 15.37 0.28
N ILE A 354 -25.28 15.77 1.40
CA ILE A 354 -25.40 15.04 2.67
C ILE A 354 -26.86 14.98 3.16
N ARG A 355 -27.60 16.08 3.06
CA ARG A 355 -29.02 16.10 3.45
C ARG A 355 -29.87 15.15 2.60
N ILE A 356 -29.59 15.06 1.30
CA ILE A 356 -30.32 14.14 0.42
C ILE A 356 -29.96 12.70 0.71
N ILE A 357 -28.68 12.39 0.88
CA ILE A 357 -28.19 11.04 1.20
C ILE A 357 -28.74 10.56 2.55
N ASN A 358 -28.77 11.42 3.57
CA ASN A 358 -29.30 11.08 4.89
C ASN A 358 -30.80 10.74 4.88
N LYS A 359 -31.59 11.27 3.92
CA LYS A 359 -32.98 10.84 3.75
C LYS A 359 -33.12 9.42 3.21
N LEU A 360 -32.07 8.89 2.57
CA LEU A 360 -32.05 7.52 2.02
C LEU A 360 -31.47 6.51 3.01
N PHE A 361 -30.77 6.97 4.04
CA PHE A 361 -30.15 6.12 5.05
C PHE A 361 -31.06 5.94 6.25
N SER A 362 -31.00 4.75 6.90
CA SER A 362 -31.59 4.53 8.21
C SER A 362 -30.95 5.44 9.28
N GLU A 363 -31.63 5.70 10.38
CA GLU A 363 -31.13 6.60 11.44
C GLU A 363 -29.73 6.21 11.93
N GLU A 364 -29.47 4.92 12.09
CA GLU A 364 -28.17 4.38 12.50
C GLU A 364 -27.03 4.66 11.51
N ASN A 365 -27.38 4.81 10.23
CA ASN A 365 -26.44 4.98 9.13
C ASN A 365 -26.30 6.43 8.67
N GLN A 366 -26.96 7.36 9.33
CA GLN A 366 -26.88 8.77 8.96
C GLN A 366 -25.48 9.35 9.16
N LEU A 367 -25.07 10.14 8.18
CA LEU A 367 -23.81 10.86 8.21
C LEU A 367 -23.94 12.07 9.14
N ARG A 368 -23.03 12.22 10.09
CA ARG A 368 -22.95 13.39 10.96
C ARG A 368 -22.10 14.44 10.25
N PHE A 369 -22.70 15.56 9.87
CA PHE A 369 -22.03 16.62 9.13
C PHE A 369 -21.77 17.83 10.00
N LEU A 370 -20.48 18.16 10.23
CA LEU A 370 -20.04 19.28 11.02
C LEU A 370 -19.24 20.23 10.12
N HIS A 371 -19.67 21.50 10.10
CA HIS A 371 -18.91 22.55 9.45
C HIS A 371 -18.01 23.26 10.46
N TRP A 372 -16.71 23.26 10.19
CA TRP A 372 -15.71 23.83 11.07
C TRP A 372 -14.73 24.73 10.30
N ASP A 373 -14.86 26.05 10.45
CA ASP A 373 -13.91 26.99 9.86
C ASP A 373 -12.62 27.03 10.70
N LEU A 374 -11.65 26.20 10.33
CA LEU A 374 -10.38 26.08 11.04
C LEU A 374 -9.65 27.43 11.16
N HIS A 375 -9.71 28.27 10.10
CA HIS A 375 -9.01 29.56 10.09
C HIS A 375 -9.63 30.58 11.06
N LYS A 376 -10.95 30.55 11.20
CA LYS A 376 -11.65 31.43 12.15
C LYS A 376 -11.44 30.99 13.59
N ASN A 377 -11.34 29.70 13.83
CA ASN A 377 -11.35 29.09 15.16
C ASN A 377 -9.94 28.77 15.69
N SER A 378 -8.88 28.83 14.87
CA SER A 378 -7.49 28.56 15.31
C SER A 378 -6.85 29.75 16.07
N GLN A 379 -7.49 30.90 16.12
CA GLN A 379 -6.90 32.12 16.71
C GLN A 379 -7.06 32.27 18.23
N GLY A 380 -7.60 31.27 18.96
CA GLY A 380 -7.78 31.53 20.40
C GLY A 380 -7.92 30.34 21.35
N TYR A 381 -8.37 29.16 20.95
CA TYR A 381 -8.83 28.13 21.91
C TYR A 381 -8.61 26.68 21.50
N LEU A 382 -7.38 26.31 21.18
CA LEU A 382 -7.07 24.95 20.74
C LEU A 382 -7.44 23.86 21.79
N LEU A 383 -7.28 24.15 23.07
CA LEU A 383 -7.57 23.22 24.19
C LEU A 383 -9.07 22.99 24.43
N LEU A 384 -9.91 24.02 24.32
CA LEU A 384 -11.36 23.92 24.46
C LEU A 384 -11.98 23.07 23.33
N TYR A 385 -11.36 23.06 22.16
CA TYR A 385 -11.82 22.33 21.01
C TYR A 385 -11.43 20.86 21.02
N LEU A 386 -10.30 20.49 21.61
CA LEU A 386 -9.94 19.11 21.89
C LEU A 386 -10.94 18.44 22.84
N SER A 387 -11.42 19.14 23.88
CA SER A 387 -12.44 18.60 24.80
C SER A 387 -13.80 18.43 24.11
N TYR A 388 -14.18 19.35 23.23
CA TYR A 388 -15.41 19.25 22.45
C TYR A 388 -15.32 18.11 21.42
N PHE A 389 -14.14 17.90 20.82
CA PHE A 389 -13.85 16.79 19.91
C PHE A 389 -13.98 15.44 20.61
N ILE A 390 -13.42 15.32 21.80
CA ILE A 390 -13.54 14.09 22.64
C ILE A 390 -15.00 13.83 23.00
N SER A 391 -15.77 14.86 23.36
CA SER A 391 -17.19 14.74 23.68
C SER A 391 -18.11 14.32 22.50
N ILE A 392 -17.68 14.56 21.26
CA ILE A 392 -18.43 14.14 20.05
C ILE A 392 -18.06 12.69 19.66
N CYS A 393 -16.88 12.23 20.04
CA CYS A 393 -16.39 10.87 19.75
C CYS A 393 -16.86 9.84 20.82
N GLN A 394 -17.35 10.30 21.97
CA GLN A 394 -18.08 9.50 22.95
C GLN A 394 -19.57 9.41 22.58
#